data_94ac5aba1e2286708699350ddb60083b
#
_entry.id   94ac5aba1e2286708699350ddb60083b
#
_cell.length_a   1.000
_cell.length_b   1.000
_cell.length_c   1.000
_cell.angle_alpha   90.00
_cell.angle_beta   90.00
_cell.angle_gamma   90.00
#
_symmetry.space_group_name_H-M   'P 1'
#
loop_
_entity.id
_entity.type
_entity.pdbx_description
1 polymer ?
#
loop_
_entity_poly.entity_id
_entity_poly.type
_entity_poly.pdbx_seq_one_letter_code
_entity_poly.pdbx_strand_id
1 'polypeptide(L)'
;MFLKFILVFFLLCNFSFAKIIEEIIEVPVSVSNSNYANNPKFEQKITVTIWRDDSVKKAPYLLFSHGRAGTDKERADFGRASYKGNSEYYVSKGFVVILPTRIGYGISGGSDAEYSGTCNNKNYPEHIKVAVDQSKQVLNQVLEFAYVDKTKGIVVGQSVGGFTTIGLSTENISGLKGAINFAGGSGGDPVKQPGKPCSESAIKETFAKYGAGNKVPTLWLYSVNDKYWGEQLPKDWFAAFQKAGGKGQFVSLPAFQNDGHSIWRGNRNAWKNDFEKFIKEIGF
;
A
#
# COMPACT_ATOMS: atom_id res chain seq x y z
N MET A 1 -1.51 40.90 63.13
CA MET A 1 -0.63 40.87 61.97
C MET A 1 -0.82 39.45 61.35
N PHE A 2 -1.78 39.31 60.36
CA PHE A 2 -2.13 38.01 59.72
C PHE A 2 -1.28 37.82 58.49
N LEU A 3 -0.43 36.80 58.51
CA LEU A 3 0.40 36.41 57.38
C LEU A 3 -0.45 35.54 56.43
N LYS A 4 -0.80 36.03 55.20
CA LYS A 4 -1.48 35.26 54.18
C LYS A 4 -0.43 34.43 53.43
N PHE A 5 -0.49 33.09 53.56
CA PHE A 5 0.24 32.17 52.71
C PHE A 5 -0.47 32.07 51.35
N ILE A 6 0.21 32.50 50.29
CA ILE A 6 -0.22 32.26 48.90
C ILE A 6 0.37 30.91 48.47
N LEU A 7 -0.49 29.90 48.31
CA LEU A 7 -0.13 28.59 47.76
C LEU A 7 -0.09 28.70 46.25
N VAL A 8 1.10 28.75 45.67
CA VAL A 8 1.28 28.70 44.20
C VAL A 8 1.23 27.26 43.78
N PHE A 9 0.14 26.87 43.12
CA PHE A 9 0.01 25.57 42.43
C PHE A 9 0.79 25.61 41.13
N PHE A 10 1.95 24.96 41.05
CA PHE A 10 2.63 24.67 39.80
C PHE A 10 1.89 23.54 39.09
N LEU A 11 1.10 23.87 38.09
CA LEU A 11 0.63 22.89 37.11
C LEU A 11 1.84 22.38 36.30
N LEU A 12 2.36 21.21 36.65
CA LEU A 12 3.30 20.48 35.81
C LEU A 12 2.55 20.02 34.57
N CYS A 13 2.56 20.80 33.47
CA CYS A 13 2.19 20.32 32.16
C CYS A 13 3.22 19.25 31.77
N ASN A 14 2.85 17.99 31.87
CA ASN A 14 3.59 16.90 31.25
C ASN A 14 3.48 17.08 29.73
N PHE A 15 4.46 17.71 29.09
CA PHE A 15 4.63 17.68 27.65
C PHE A 15 5.08 16.26 27.30
N SER A 16 4.12 15.42 26.91
CA SER A 16 4.44 14.16 26.23
C SER A 16 4.96 14.54 24.85
N PHE A 17 6.25 14.38 24.64
CA PHE A 17 6.82 14.53 23.29
C PHE A 17 6.32 13.35 22.45
N ALA A 18 5.72 13.66 21.30
CA ALA A 18 5.34 12.68 20.31
C ALA A 18 6.53 11.76 19.99
N LYS A 19 6.38 10.46 20.22
CA LYS A 19 7.39 9.46 19.92
C LYS A 19 6.86 8.52 18.85
N ILE A 20 7.46 8.56 17.68
CA ILE A 20 7.17 7.58 16.65
C ILE A 20 7.79 6.24 17.07
N ILE A 21 6.95 5.23 17.21
CA ILE A 21 7.37 3.88 17.58
C ILE A 21 7.07 2.90 16.44
N GLU A 22 7.87 1.85 16.39
CA GLU A 22 7.71 0.70 15.51
C GLU A 22 7.30 -0.51 16.34
N GLU A 23 6.19 -1.13 15.99
CA GLU A 23 5.72 -2.39 16.56
C GLU A 23 5.78 -3.49 15.49
N ILE A 24 6.08 -4.72 15.90
CA ILE A 24 6.09 -5.88 15.02
C ILE A 24 5.15 -6.90 15.60
N ILE A 25 4.19 -7.34 14.79
CA ILE A 25 3.23 -8.37 15.18
C ILE A 25 3.20 -9.50 14.15
N GLU A 26 2.64 -10.62 14.52
CA GLU A 26 2.33 -11.72 13.61
C GLU A 26 0.82 -11.84 13.44
N VAL A 27 0.38 -11.96 12.19
CA VAL A 27 -1.03 -12.10 11.81
C VAL A 27 -1.22 -13.40 11.04
N PRO A 28 -2.11 -14.30 11.49
CA PRO A 28 -2.45 -15.48 10.72
C PRO A 28 -3.23 -15.09 9.47
N VAL A 29 -2.79 -15.61 8.32
CA VAL A 29 -3.45 -15.40 7.03
C VAL A 29 -3.63 -16.73 6.31
N SER A 30 -4.70 -16.82 5.53
CA SER A 30 -5.06 -17.98 4.74
C SER A 30 -5.58 -17.54 3.38
N VAL A 31 -4.95 -17.95 2.31
CA VAL A 31 -5.33 -17.64 0.93
C VAL A 31 -5.19 -18.85 0.03
N SER A 32 -5.91 -18.87 -1.08
CA SER A 32 -5.74 -19.87 -2.15
C SER A 32 -5.40 -19.14 -3.43
N ASN A 33 -4.71 -19.84 -4.35
CA ASN A 33 -4.36 -19.28 -5.66
C ASN A 33 -4.65 -20.29 -6.78
N SER A 34 -5.67 -20.01 -7.57
CA SER A 34 -6.12 -20.86 -8.69
C SER A 34 -5.19 -20.79 -9.93
N ASN A 35 -4.15 -19.97 -9.90
CA ASN A 35 -3.08 -19.99 -10.92
C ASN A 35 -2.17 -21.22 -10.81
N TYR A 36 -2.24 -21.94 -9.69
CA TYR A 36 -1.62 -23.26 -9.54
C TYR A 36 -2.60 -24.37 -9.88
N ALA A 37 -2.12 -25.44 -10.49
CA ALA A 37 -2.95 -26.56 -10.99
C ALA A 37 -3.89 -27.15 -9.92
N ASN A 38 -3.48 -27.20 -8.65
CA ASN A 38 -4.25 -27.79 -7.56
C ASN A 38 -4.91 -26.76 -6.64
N ASN A 39 -4.94 -25.47 -7.04
CA ASN A 39 -5.46 -24.38 -6.22
C ASN A 39 -5.03 -24.48 -4.74
N PRO A 40 -3.70 -24.51 -4.46
CA PRO A 40 -3.21 -24.77 -3.11
C PRO A 40 -3.65 -23.68 -2.15
N LYS A 41 -3.87 -24.08 -0.90
CA LYS A 41 -4.09 -23.20 0.23
C LYS A 41 -2.75 -22.86 0.87
N PHE A 42 -2.51 -21.56 1.12
CA PHE A 42 -1.36 -21.04 1.82
C PHE A 42 -1.83 -20.49 3.17
N GLU A 43 -1.38 -21.13 4.25
CA GLU A 43 -1.76 -20.76 5.62
C GLU A 43 -0.50 -20.59 6.46
N GLN A 44 -0.32 -19.38 6.97
CA GLN A 44 0.79 -19.10 7.89
C GLN A 44 0.58 -17.78 8.62
N LYS A 45 1.40 -17.54 9.64
CA LYS A 45 1.54 -16.20 10.20
C LYS A 45 2.49 -15.39 9.36
N ILE A 46 2.08 -14.15 9.04
CA ILE A 46 2.93 -13.18 8.37
C ILE A 46 3.32 -12.06 9.33
N THR A 47 4.51 -11.51 9.11
CA THR A 47 4.99 -10.38 9.89
C THR A 47 4.35 -9.08 9.39
N VAL A 48 3.82 -8.30 10.32
CA VAL A 48 3.26 -6.97 10.06
C VAL A 48 4.01 -5.93 10.88
N THR A 49 4.52 -4.93 10.21
CA THR A 49 5.13 -3.76 10.87
C THR A 49 4.08 -2.67 11.04
N ILE A 50 4.01 -2.08 12.22
CA ILE A 50 3.12 -0.96 12.53
C ILE A 50 3.97 0.21 13.00
N TRP A 51 3.81 1.37 12.35
CA TRP A 51 4.39 2.63 12.81
C TRP A 51 3.30 3.56 13.29
N ARG A 52 3.47 4.16 14.46
CA ARG A 52 2.51 5.09 15.04
C ARG A 52 3.16 6.11 15.96
N ASP A 53 2.45 7.17 16.24
CA ASP A 53 2.75 8.11 17.31
C ASP A 53 2.12 7.57 18.61
N ASP A 54 2.93 7.30 19.63
CA ASP A 54 2.47 6.74 20.92
C ASP A 54 1.74 7.76 21.81
N SER A 55 1.86 9.05 21.50
CA SER A 55 1.13 10.12 22.18
C SER A 55 -0.32 10.25 21.69
N VAL A 56 -0.65 9.68 20.50
CA VAL A 56 -1.98 9.76 19.89
C VAL A 56 -2.80 8.54 20.30
N LYS A 57 -3.87 8.78 21.07
CA LYS A 57 -4.73 7.69 21.59
C LYS A 57 -5.45 6.91 20.50
N LYS A 58 -5.83 7.58 19.40
CA LYS A 58 -6.55 6.95 18.29
C LYS A 58 -6.31 7.72 16.99
N ALA A 59 -5.85 7.02 15.97
CA ALA A 59 -5.52 7.62 14.68
C ALA A 59 -6.06 6.81 13.50
N PRO A 60 -6.35 7.47 12.35
CA PRO A 60 -6.76 6.80 11.12
C PRO A 60 -5.68 5.84 10.63
N TYR A 61 -6.10 4.77 9.95
CA TYR A 61 -5.16 3.80 9.40
C TYR A 61 -4.67 4.15 7.99
N LEU A 62 -3.44 3.76 7.70
CA LEU A 62 -2.86 3.67 6.36
C LEU A 62 -2.29 2.25 6.19
N LEU A 63 -2.95 1.41 5.38
CA LEU A 63 -2.40 0.11 4.99
C LEU A 63 -1.51 0.29 3.77
N PHE A 64 -0.23 -0.09 3.89
CA PHE A 64 0.72 -0.05 2.78
C PHE A 64 1.00 -1.44 2.22
N SER A 65 0.77 -1.61 0.91
CA SER A 65 1.07 -2.83 0.18
C SER A 65 2.38 -2.71 -0.59
N HIS A 66 3.36 -3.58 -0.32
CA HIS A 66 4.66 -3.57 -0.97
C HIS A 66 4.62 -4.12 -2.41
N GLY A 67 5.64 -3.83 -3.21
CA GLY A 67 5.84 -4.36 -4.55
C GLY A 67 6.17 -5.87 -4.56
N ARG A 68 6.34 -6.44 -5.76
CA ARG A 68 6.77 -7.82 -5.94
C ARG A 68 8.24 -7.86 -6.36
N ALA A 69 9.01 -8.75 -5.76
CA ALA A 69 10.33 -9.13 -6.23
C ALA A 69 10.23 -10.14 -7.38
N GLY A 70 11.15 -10.05 -8.33
CA GLY A 70 11.07 -10.79 -9.60
C GLY A 70 11.41 -12.28 -9.47
N THR A 71 12.32 -12.63 -8.58
CA THR A 71 12.85 -13.99 -8.40
C THR A 71 12.57 -14.54 -7.01
N ASP A 72 12.66 -15.87 -6.85
CA ASP A 72 12.51 -16.53 -5.55
C ASP A 72 13.58 -16.05 -4.56
N LYS A 73 14.82 -15.88 -5.05
CA LYS A 73 15.91 -15.35 -4.22
C LYS A 73 15.63 -13.92 -3.75
N GLU A 74 15.21 -13.04 -4.62
CA GLU A 74 14.88 -11.66 -4.24
C GLU A 74 13.68 -11.61 -3.28
N ARG A 75 12.71 -12.52 -3.40
CA ARG A 75 11.61 -12.63 -2.45
C ARG A 75 12.12 -13.10 -1.08
N ALA A 76 12.98 -14.12 -1.05
CA ALA A 76 13.58 -14.60 0.20
C ALA A 76 14.44 -13.51 0.87
N ASP A 77 15.20 -12.74 0.10
CA ASP A 77 16.08 -11.66 0.57
C ASP A 77 15.33 -10.35 0.89
N PHE A 78 14.02 -10.28 0.70
CA PHE A 78 13.22 -9.07 0.85
C PHE A 78 13.30 -8.44 2.26
N GLY A 79 13.56 -9.28 3.27
CA GLY A 79 13.56 -8.87 4.66
C GLY A 79 12.14 -8.58 5.18
N ARG A 80 11.91 -7.41 5.73
CA ARG A 80 10.64 -6.97 6.32
C ARG A 80 10.16 -5.68 5.66
N ALA A 81 8.87 -5.61 5.32
CA ALA A 81 8.26 -4.37 4.89
C ALA A 81 8.23 -3.38 6.07
N SER A 82 9.04 -2.34 6.03
CA SER A 82 9.12 -1.31 7.07
C SER A 82 9.12 0.10 6.46
N TYR A 83 9.95 0.34 5.44
CA TYR A 83 10.05 1.63 4.72
C TYR A 83 10.12 2.85 5.65
N LYS A 84 10.96 2.77 6.70
CA LYS A 84 11.03 3.70 7.82
C LYS A 84 10.80 5.17 7.43
N GLY A 85 11.55 5.72 6.48
CA GLY A 85 11.45 7.13 6.13
C GLY A 85 10.07 7.55 5.60
N ASN A 86 9.40 6.71 4.78
CA ASN A 86 8.05 6.99 4.31
C ASN A 86 7.00 6.69 5.39
N SER A 87 7.22 5.67 6.21
CA SER A 87 6.33 5.35 7.33
C SER A 87 6.31 6.47 8.36
N GLU A 88 7.47 7.02 8.76
CA GLU A 88 7.57 8.18 9.64
C GLU A 88 6.87 9.42 9.06
N TYR A 89 7.00 9.63 7.73
CA TYR A 89 6.28 10.71 7.06
C TYR A 89 4.75 10.51 7.16
N TYR A 90 4.24 9.31 6.92
CA TYR A 90 2.80 9.06 7.05
C TYR A 90 2.31 9.17 8.50
N VAL A 91 3.10 8.74 9.48
CA VAL A 91 2.80 8.97 10.90
C VAL A 91 2.75 10.47 11.20
N SER A 92 3.66 11.28 10.66
CA SER A 92 3.63 12.74 10.83
C SER A 92 2.38 13.41 10.20
N LYS A 93 1.66 12.69 9.32
CA LYS A 93 0.36 13.10 8.78
C LYS A 93 -0.82 12.56 9.59
N GLY A 94 -0.55 11.95 10.74
CA GLY A 94 -1.55 11.48 11.70
C GLY A 94 -2.06 10.06 11.46
N PHE A 95 -1.35 9.22 10.68
CA PHE A 95 -1.76 7.84 10.42
C PHE A 95 -1.07 6.82 11.33
N VAL A 96 -1.80 5.76 11.67
CA VAL A 96 -1.20 4.46 12.01
C VAL A 96 -0.87 3.75 10.71
N VAL A 97 0.41 3.45 10.48
CA VAL A 97 0.89 2.85 9.22
C VAL A 97 1.11 1.36 9.40
N ILE A 98 0.43 0.55 8.58
CA ILE A 98 0.37 -0.90 8.68
C ILE A 98 1.02 -1.48 7.43
N LEU A 99 2.09 -2.28 7.59
CA LEU A 99 2.88 -2.83 6.49
C LEU A 99 3.00 -4.36 6.63
N PRO A 100 2.09 -5.12 6.03
CA PRO A 100 2.25 -6.57 5.95
C PRO A 100 3.45 -6.95 5.07
N THR A 101 4.27 -7.89 5.54
CA THR A 101 5.21 -8.64 4.70
C THR A 101 4.48 -9.89 4.24
N ARG A 102 4.03 -9.93 2.98
CA ARG A 102 3.12 -10.97 2.49
C ARG A 102 3.77 -12.36 2.44
N ILE A 103 2.95 -13.42 2.33
CA ILE A 103 3.42 -14.82 2.15
C ILE A 103 4.37 -14.91 0.95
N GLY A 104 5.48 -15.62 1.11
CA GLY A 104 6.52 -15.79 0.10
C GLY A 104 7.60 -14.70 0.13
N TYR A 105 7.56 -13.77 1.10
CA TYR A 105 8.53 -12.68 1.20
C TYR A 105 9.27 -12.68 2.54
N GLY A 106 10.60 -12.54 2.46
CA GLY A 106 11.50 -12.26 3.57
C GLY A 106 11.20 -13.04 4.84
N ILE A 107 11.07 -12.33 5.95
CA ILE A 107 10.88 -12.97 7.27
C ILE A 107 9.52 -13.65 7.46
N SER A 108 8.51 -13.33 6.65
CA SER A 108 7.26 -14.10 6.61
C SER A 108 7.47 -15.47 5.96
N GLY A 109 8.41 -15.57 5.01
CA GLY A 109 8.73 -16.84 4.35
C GLY A 109 7.57 -17.46 3.58
N GLY A 110 7.67 -18.76 3.33
CA GLY A 110 6.66 -19.53 2.60
C GLY A 110 6.91 -19.57 1.10
N SER A 111 6.05 -20.29 0.39
CA SER A 111 6.06 -20.37 -1.07
C SER A 111 5.45 -19.12 -1.70
N ASP A 112 5.66 -18.93 -3.01
CA ASP A 112 5.09 -17.83 -3.77
C ASP A 112 3.56 -17.93 -3.87
N ALA A 113 2.84 -17.42 -2.88
CA ALA A 113 1.38 -17.40 -2.90
C ALA A 113 0.80 -16.53 -4.01
N GLU A 114 1.58 -15.60 -4.57
CA GLU A 114 1.15 -14.61 -5.57
C GLU A 114 1.55 -14.98 -7.01
N TYR A 115 1.77 -16.25 -7.30
CA TYR A 115 2.07 -16.69 -8.66
C TYR A 115 0.95 -16.26 -9.62
N SER A 116 1.32 -15.67 -10.78
CA SER A 116 0.39 -15.08 -11.74
C SER A 116 0.32 -15.82 -13.09
N GLY A 117 0.97 -16.97 -13.21
CA GLY A 117 1.11 -17.68 -14.48
C GLY A 117 2.37 -17.30 -15.26
N THR A 118 2.57 -17.94 -16.43
CA THR A 118 3.68 -17.63 -17.34
C THR A 118 3.50 -16.27 -18.02
N CYS A 119 4.57 -15.72 -18.63
CA CYS A 119 4.50 -14.38 -19.25
C CYS A 119 3.39 -14.27 -20.31
N ASN A 120 3.17 -15.33 -21.10
CA ASN A 120 2.17 -15.34 -22.16
C ASN A 120 0.75 -15.69 -21.69
N ASN A 121 0.60 -16.08 -20.44
CA ASN A 121 -0.69 -16.49 -19.86
C ASN A 121 -0.76 -16.04 -18.39
N LYS A 122 -0.85 -14.71 -18.19
CA LYS A 122 -1.00 -14.10 -16.88
C LYS A 122 -2.48 -14.01 -16.49
N ASN A 123 -2.78 -14.46 -15.27
CA ASN A 123 -4.09 -14.21 -14.64
C ASN A 123 -3.90 -13.20 -13.51
N TYR A 124 -3.93 -11.93 -13.85
CA TYR A 124 -3.77 -10.84 -12.90
C TYR A 124 -4.92 -10.69 -11.90
N PRO A 125 -6.20 -10.90 -12.26
CA PRO A 125 -7.28 -10.88 -11.27
C PRO A 125 -7.03 -11.81 -10.08
N GLU A 126 -6.62 -13.05 -10.31
CA GLU A 126 -6.32 -14.01 -9.24
C GLU A 126 -5.06 -13.64 -8.46
N HIS A 127 -3.99 -13.26 -9.17
CA HIS A 127 -2.75 -12.79 -8.57
C HIS A 127 -2.99 -11.64 -7.57
N ILE A 128 -3.74 -10.63 -7.99
CA ILE A 128 -4.02 -9.45 -7.14
C ILE A 128 -5.01 -9.81 -6.03
N LYS A 129 -5.98 -10.68 -6.31
CA LYS A 129 -6.91 -11.18 -5.28
C LYS A 129 -6.18 -11.78 -4.09
N VAL A 130 -5.13 -12.57 -4.31
CA VAL A 130 -4.31 -13.16 -3.23
C VAL A 130 -3.68 -12.08 -2.34
N ALA A 131 -3.12 -11.02 -2.92
CA ALA A 131 -2.55 -9.90 -2.18
C ALA A 131 -3.62 -9.06 -1.45
N VAL A 132 -4.79 -8.88 -2.09
CA VAL A 132 -5.97 -8.22 -1.48
C VAL A 132 -6.47 -9.00 -0.28
N ASP A 133 -6.63 -10.31 -0.39
CA ASP A 133 -7.15 -11.16 0.68
C ASP A 133 -6.21 -11.19 1.91
N GLN A 134 -4.90 -11.25 1.71
CA GLN A 134 -3.92 -11.11 2.79
C GLN A 134 -4.04 -9.74 3.47
N SER A 135 -4.10 -8.66 2.67
CA SER A 135 -4.21 -7.29 3.16
C SER A 135 -5.48 -7.08 3.99
N LYS A 136 -6.61 -7.64 3.57
CA LYS A 136 -7.89 -7.58 4.30
C LYS A 136 -7.83 -8.31 5.63
N GLN A 137 -7.23 -9.51 5.67
CA GLN A 137 -7.11 -10.29 6.91
C GLN A 137 -6.24 -9.56 7.94
N VAL A 138 -5.11 -8.97 7.50
CA VAL A 138 -4.28 -8.13 8.35
C VAL A 138 -5.06 -6.91 8.85
N LEU A 139 -5.73 -6.21 7.95
CA LEU A 139 -6.49 -5.02 8.32
C LEU A 139 -7.59 -5.34 9.33
N ASN A 140 -8.36 -6.41 9.11
CA ASN A 140 -9.41 -6.83 10.04
C ASN A 140 -8.88 -7.06 11.46
N GLN A 141 -7.68 -7.65 11.62
CA GLN A 141 -7.07 -7.83 12.93
C GLN A 141 -6.58 -6.51 13.54
N VAL A 142 -5.90 -5.66 12.75
CA VAL A 142 -5.31 -4.41 13.25
C VAL A 142 -6.38 -3.36 13.57
N LEU A 143 -7.51 -3.37 12.90
CA LEU A 143 -8.65 -2.47 13.19
C LEU A 143 -9.28 -2.69 14.57
N GLU A 144 -8.99 -3.81 15.25
CA GLU A 144 -9.44 -4.07 16.62
C GLU A 144 -8.50 -3.46 17.68
N PHE A 145 -7.35 -2.90 17.29
CA PHE A 145 -6.45 -2.24 18.23
C PHE A 145 -7.04 -0.89 18.67
N ALA A 146 -7.00 -0.61 19.97
CA ALA A 146 -7.62 0.56 20.57
C ALA A 146 -7.11 1.90 20.00
N TYR A 147 -5.87 1.91 19.52
CA TYR A 147 -5.24 3.09 18.92
C TYR A 147 -5.56 3.30 17.43
N VAL A 148 -6.33 2.41 16.79
CA VAL A 148 -6.71 2.54 15.39
C VAL A 148 -8.16 3.05 15.26
N ASP A 149 -8.34 4.13 14.50
CA ASP A 149 -9.67 4.59 14.12
C ASP A 149 -10.18 3.79 12.91
N LYS A 150 -10.98 2.76 13.16
CA LYS A 150 -11.58 1.91 12.13
C LYS A 150 -12.63 2.59 11.26
N THR A 151 -12.99 3.84 11.57
CA THR A 151 -13.97 4.59 10.78
C THR A 151 -13.32 5.43 9.68
N LYS A 152 -11.98 5.51 9.66
CA LYS A 152 -11.25 6.40 8.76
C LYS A 152 -9.87 5.86 8.41
N GLY A 153 -9.62 5.66 7.14
CA GLY A 153 -8.31 5.20 6.66
C GLY A 153 -8.18 5.20 5.16
N ILE A 154 -6.97 4.92 4.71
CA ILE A 154 -6.59 4.80 3.29
C ILE A 154 -5.76 3.56 3.05
N VAL A 155 -5.71 3.13 1.79
CA VAL A 155 -4.77 2.11 1.33
C VAL A 155 -3.78 2.73 0.34
N VAL A 156 -2.51 2.38 0.47
CA VAL A 156 -1.40 2.91 -0.35
C VAL A 156 -0.55 1.72 -0.80
N GLY A 157 0.01 1.77 -1.99
CA GLY A 157 0.90 0.71 -2.43
C GLY A 157 1.79 1.10 -3.60
N GLN A 158 2.84 0.32 -3.82
CA GLN A 158 3.81 0.54 -4.89
C GLN A 158 3.97 -0.72 -5.75
N SER A 159 4.08 -0.57 -7.08
CA SER A 159 4.23 -1.68 -8.02
C SER A 159 3.06 -2.68 -7.91
N VAL A 160 3.28 -3.97 -7.72
CA VAL A 160 2.20 -4.93 -7.42
C VAL A 160 1.34 -4.46 -6.22
N GLY A 161 1.95 -3.83 -5.22
CA GLY A 161 1.21 -3.23 -4.12
C GLY A 161 0.29 -2.08 -4.56
N GLY A 162 0.70 -1.27 -5.53
CA GLY A 162 -0.15 -0.25 -6.15
C GLY A 162 -1.34 -0.86 -6.89
N PHE A 163 -1.11 -1.95 -7.63
CA PHE A 163 -2.16 -2.71 -8.28
C PHE A 163 -3.14 -3.33 -7.24
N THR A 164 -2.58 -3.92 -6.16
CA THR A 164 -3.36 -4.43 -5.02
C THR A 164 -4.23 -3.34 -4.40
N THR A 165 -3.71 -2.13 -4.27
CA THR A 165 -4.44 -0.97 -3.73
C THR A 165 -5.68 -0.64 -4.55
N ILE A 166 -5.59 -0.72 -5.88
CA ILE A 166 -6.76 -0.53 -6.76
C ILE A 166 -7.75 -1.71 -6.61
N GLY A 167 -7.28 -2.94 -6.42
CA GLY A 167 -8.14 -4.07 -6.05
C GLY A 167 -8.85 -3.83 -4.71
N LEU A 168 -8.14 -3.37 -3.68
CA LEU A 168 -8.72 -3.02 -2.37
C LEU A 168 -9.79 -1.93 -2.46
N SER A 169 -9.70 -1.00 -3.43
CA SER A 169 -10.69 0.07 -3.63
C SER A 169 -12.07 -0.46 -4.04
N THR A 170 -12.16 -1.73 -4.44
CA THR A 170 -13.43 -2.40 -4.80
C THR A 170 -14.08 -3.14 -3.64
N GLU A 171 -13.35 -3.29 -2.54
CA GLU A 171 -13.77 -4.09 -1.39
C GLU A 171 -14.62 -3.29 -0.38
N ASN A 172 -15.40 -4.01 0.44
CA ASN A 172 -16.11 -3.42 1.57
C ASN A 172 -15.18 -3.39 2.80
N ILE A 173 -14.32 -2.37 2.87
CA ILE A 173 -13.39 -2.18 3.98
C ILE A 173 -13.92 -1.07 4.89
N SER A 174 -14.01 -1.36 6.20
CA SER A 174 -14.50 -0.39 7.19
C SER A 174 -13.68 0.89 7.16
N GLY A 175 -14.36 2.01 7.02
CA GLY A 175 -13.75 3.34 7.06
C GLY A 175 -12.82 3.69 5.91
N LEU A 176 -12.69 2.86 4.87
CA LEU A 176 -11.85 3.19 3.71
C LEU A 176 -12.38 4.44 3.00
N LYS A 177 -11.53 5.46 2.86
CA LYS A 177 -11.86 6.76 2.24
C LYS A 177 -11.16 6.98 0.90
N GLY A 178 -10.07 6.29 0.62
CA GLY A 178 -9.34 6.45 -0.62
C GLY A 178 -8.24 5.43 -0.82
N ALA A 179 -7.75 5.33 -2.05
CA ALA A 179 -6.71 4.40 -2.45
C ALA A 179 -5.64 5.12 -3.28
N ILE A 180 -4.36 4.90 -2.97
CA ILE A 180 -3.23 5.57 -3.63
C ILE A 180 -2.31 4.55 -4.26
N ASN A 181 -2.14 4.65 -5.56
CA ASN A 181 -1.40 3.75 -6.42
C ASN A 181 -0.11 4.42 -6.93
N PHE A 182 1.03 4.00 -6.41
CA PHE A 182 2.34 4.38 -6.94
C PHE A 182 2.86 3.33 -7.91
N ALA A 183 3.00 3.70 -9.17
CA ALA A 183 3.59 2.86 -10.22
C ALA A 183 2.99 1.43 -10.26
N GLY A 184 1.68 1.28 -10.07
CA GLY A 184 1.02 -0.01 -9.91
C GLY A 184 0.94 -0.80 -11.21
N GLY A 185 1.26 -2.07 -11.12
CA GLY A 185 1.25 -3.01 -12.23
C GLY A 185 1.90 -4.34 -11.84
N SER A 186 1.99 -5.26 -12.78
CA SER A 186 2.64 -6.55 -12.60
C SER A 186 3.22 -7.08 -13.93
N GLY A 187 4.19 -8.01 -13.86
CA GLY A 187 4.74 -8.67 -15.05
C GLY A 187 5.78 -7.86 -15.83
N GLY A 188 6.24 -6.73 -15.34
CA GLY A 188 7.30 -5.95 -15.97
C GLY A 188 8.70 -6.52 -15.72
N ASP A 189 9.58 -6.38 -16.71
CA ASP A 189 11.01 -6.64 -16.62
C ASP A 189 11.76 -5.40 -17.15
N PRO A 190 12.31 -4.55 -16.27
CA PRO A 190 12.91 -3.28 -16.67
C PRO A 190 14.24 -3.44 -17.41
N VAL A 191 14.84 -4.65 -17.39
CA VAL A 191 16.11 -4.94 -18.03
C VAL A 191 15.93 -5.60 -19.39
N LYS A 192 15.12 -6.67 -19.45
CA LYS A 192 14.93 -7.46 -20.67
C LYS A 192 13.87 -6.86 -21.60
N GLN A 193 12.83 -6.26 -21.03
CA GLN A 193 11.68 -5.73 -21.76
C GLN A 193 11.19 -4.41 -21.16
N PRO A 194 12.02 -3.34 -21.16
CA PRO A 194 11.64 -2.07 -20.56
C PRO A 194 10.35 -1.51 -21.21
N GLY A 195 9.38 -1.14 -20.38
CA GLY A 195 8.09 -0.60 -20.80
C GLY A 195 7.14 -1.61 -21.46
N LYS A 196 7.46 -2.91 -21.43
CA LYS A 196 6.64 -3.95 -22.06
C LYS A 196 6.33 -5.08 -21.07
N PRO A 197 5.34 -4.92 -20.20
CA PRO A 197 4.96 -5.97 -19.25
C PRO A 197 4.32 -7.18 -19.93
N CYS A 198 4.45 -8.34 -19.30
CA CYS A 198 3.79 -9.57 -19.73
C CYS A 198 2.26 -9.40 -19.80
N SER A 199 1.63 -9.89 -20.87
CA SER A 199 0.16 -9.87 -21.04
C SER A 199 -0.46 -8.49 -20.74
N GLU A 200 0.03 -7.45 -21.39
CA GLU A 200 -0.35 -6.06 -21.19
C GLU A 200 -1.87 -5.82 -21.23
N SER A 201 -2.58 -6.44 -22.19
CA SER A 201 -4.03 -6.36 -22.31
C SER A 201 -4.75 -6.85 -21.05
N ALA A 202 -4.25 -7.93 -20.43
CA ALA A 202 -4.83 -8.49 -19.22
C ALA A 202 -4.67 -7.55 -18.01
N ILE A 203 -3.60 -6.72 -17.96
CA ILE A 203 -3.46 -5.66 -16.95
C ILE A 203 -4.56 -4.61 -17.14
N LYS A 204 -4.71 -4.12 -18.37
CA LYS A 204 -5.73 -3.13 -18.74
C LYS A 204 -7.14 -3.60 -18.42
N GLU A 205 -7.46 -4.84 -18.79
CA GLU A 205 -8.76 -5.47 -18.51
C GLU A 205 -9.00 -5.61 -16.99
N THR A 206 -7.96 -5.96 -16.22
CA THR A 206 -8.05 -6.06 -14.77
C THR A 206 -8.33 -4.70 -14.14
N PHE A 207 -7.64 -3.65 -14.58
CA PHE A 207 -7.93 -2.30 -14.10
C PHE A 207 -9.34 -1.83 -14.50
N ALA A 208 -9.81 -2.14 -15.70
CA ALA A 208 -11.19 -1.85 -16.09
C ALA A 208 -12.21 -2.59 -15.19
N LYS A 209 -11.97 -3.87 -14.87
CA LYS A 209 -12.81 -4.62 -13.91
C LYS A 209 -12.84 -3.94 -12.54
N TYR A 210 -11.71 -3.46 -12.05
CA TYR A 210 -11.65 -2.72 -10.78
C TYR A 210 -12.33 -1.35 -10.89
N GLY A 211 -12.30 -0.69 -12.05
CA GLY A 211 -13.07 0.53 -12.30
C GLY A 211 -14.57 0.32 -12.11
N ALA A 212 -15.10 -0.78 -12.64
CA ALA A 212 -16.52 -1.11 -12.50
C ALA A 212 -16.94 -1.41 -11.04
N GLY A 213 -16.01 -1.93 -10.22
CA GLY A 213 -16.26 -2.22 -8.81
C GLY A 213 -15.81 -1.12 -7.82
N ASN A 214 -15.24 -0.02 -8.32
CA ASN A 214 -14.60 1.01 -7.50
C ASN A 214 -15.56 1.72 -6.55
N LYS A 215 -15.23 1.79 -5.25
CA LYS A 215 -16.06 2.35 -4.19
C LYS A 215 -15.54 3.66 -3.61
N VAL A 216 -14.26 3.95 -3.76
CA VAL A 216 -13.61 5.11 -3.15
C VAL A 216 -12.75 5.86 -4.16
N PRO A 217 -12.52 7.17 -4.00
CA PRO A 217 -11.59 7.93 -4.84
C PRO A 217 -10.19 7.29 -4.88
N THR A 218 -9.51 7.37 -6.02
CA THR A 218 -8.16 6.85 -6.22
C THR A 218 -7.20 7.91 -6.71
N LEU A 219 -5.94 7.86 -6.28
CA LEU A 219 -4.84 8.69 -6.79
C LEU A 219 -3.79 7.78 -7.44
N TRP A 220 -3.44 8.05 -8.70
CA TRP A 220 -2.48 7.29 -9.49
C TRP A 220 -1.26 8.14 -9.78
N LEU A 221 -0.08 7.68 -9.37
CA LEU A 221 1.17 8.43 -9.42
C LEU A 221 2.24 7.60 -10.15
N TYR A 222 2.62 8.02 -11.35
CA TYR A 222 3.60 7.33 -12.18
C TYR A 222 4.64 8.29 -12.72
N SER A 223 5.92 7.90 -12.67
CA SER A 223 7.00 8.66 -13.27
C SER A 223 7.05 8.45 -14.78
N VAL A 224 7.35 9.51 -15.52
CA VAL A 224 7.44 9.47 -16.98
C VAL A 224 8.55 8.55 -17.51
N ASN A 225 9.55 8.20 -16.70
CA ASN A 225 10.62 7.29 -17.07
C ASN A 225 10.60 5.95 -16.33
N ASP A 226 9.41 5.49 -15.90
CA ASP A 226 9.24 4.16 -15.32
C ASP A 226 9.61 3.08 -16.34
N LYS A 227 10.65 2.27 -16.04
CA LYS A 227 11.11 1.23 -16.96
C LYS A 227 10.28 -0.05 -16.95
N TYR A 228 9.43 -0.25 -15.95
CA TYR A 228 8.53 -1.39 -15.93
C TYR A 228 7.34 -1.20 -16.87
N TRP A 229 6.78 0.03 -16.92
CA TRP A 229 5.52 0.30 -17.61
C TRP A 229 5.66 1.27 -18.77
N GLY A 230 6.74 2.06 -18.84
CA GLY A 230 6.82 3.21 -19.72
C GLY A 230 5.83 4.32 -19.33
N GLU A 231 5.78 5.35 -20.14
CA GLU A 231 4.94 6.52 -19.87
C GLU A 231 3.47 6.30 -20.26
N GLN A 232 3.21 5.60 -21.38
CA GLN A 232 1.87 5.54 -21.99
C GLN A 232 0.96 4.51 -21.34
N LEU A 233 1.46 3.30 -21.03
CA LEU A 233 0.61 2.22 -20.53
C LEU A 233 -0.16 2.57 -19.25
N PRO A 234 0.45 3.22 -18.24
CA PRO A 234 -0.31 3.63 -17.05
C PRO A 234 -1.46 4.60 -17.36
N LYS A 235 -1.31 5.48 -18.34
CA LYS A 235 -2.37 6.40 -18.80
C LYS A 235 -3.52 5.60 -19.45
N ASP A 236 -3.19 4.61 -20.26
CA ASP A 236 -4.18 3.76 -20.91
C ASP A 236 -4.93 2.85 -19.92
N TRP A 237 -4.24 2.37 -18.88
CA TRP A 237 -4.84 1.60 -17.78
C TRP A 237 -5.79 2.47 -16.95
N PHE A 238 -5.37 3.69 -16.63
CA PHE A 238 -6.21 4.64 -15.90
C PHE A 238 -7.44 5.06 -16.73
N ALA A 239 -7.28 5.31 -18.02
CA ALA A 239 -8.40 5.59 -18.92
C ALA A 239 -9.41 4.43 -18.99
N ALA A 240 -8.93 3.18 -19.02
CA ALA A 240 -9.78 1.99 -19.00
C ALA A 240 -10.52 1.86 -17.65
N PHE A 241 -9.84 2.12 -16.53
CA PHE A 241 -10.42 2.18 -15.18
C PHE A 241 -11.53 3.23 -15.09
N GLN A 242 -11.28 4.48 -15.57
CA GLN A 242 -12.27 5.55 -15.56
C GLN A 242 -13.46 5.26 -16.48
N LYS A 243 -13.21 4.75 -17.69
CA LYS A 243 -14.27 4.38 -18.63
C LYS A 243 -15.24 3.34 -18.06
N ALA A 244 -14.75 2.47 -17.19
CA ALA A 244 -15.56 1.47 -16.51
C ALA A 244 -16.31 2.01 -15.25
N GLY A 245 -16.15 3.28 -14.89
CA GLY A 245 -16.83 3.93 -13.76
C GLY A 245 -15.92 4.25 -12.56
N GLY A 246 -14.64 3.95 -12.66
CA GLY A 246 -13.67 4.21 -11.59
C GLY A 246 -13.45 5.71 -11.37
N LYS A 247 -13.37 6.11 -10.10
CA LYS A 247 -13.18 7.50 -9.67
C LYS A 247 -11.73 7.74 -9.28
N GLY A 248 -11.06 8.69 -9.89
CA GLY A 248 -9.67 8.96 -9.55
C GLY A 248 -9.03 10.13 -10.29
N GLN A 249 -7.79 10.39 -9.88
CA GLN A 249 -6.89 11.39 -10.46
C GLN A 249 -5.61 10.69 -10.90
N PHE A 250 -5.06 11.07 -12.05
CA PHE A 250 -3.77 10.59 -12.54
C PHE A 250 -2.75 11.73 -12.53
N VAL A 251 -1.58 11.47 -11.99
CA VAL A 251 -0.48 12.42 -11.91
C VAL A 251 0.75 11.80 -12.58
N SER A 252 1.23 12.46 -13.64
CA SER A 252 2.54 12.18 -14.22
C SER A 252 3.63 12.84 -13.38
N LEU A 253 4.41 12.04 -12.66
CA LEU A 253 5.55 12.51 -11.89
C LEU A 253 6.77 12.72 -12.81
N PRO A 254 7.69 13.62 -12.46
CA PRO A 254 8.91 13.83 -13.23
C PRO A 254 9.77 12.57 -13.32
N ALA A 255 10.70 12.57 -14.28
CA ALA A 255 11.72 11.53 -14.35
C ALA A 255 12.55 11.47 -13.05
N PHE A 256 12.89 10.27 -12.63
CA PHE A 256 13.71 10.05 -11.44
C PHE A 256 14.82 9.06 -11.73
N GLN A 257 16.08 9.51 -11.61
CA GLN A 257 17.28 8.71 -11.88
C GLN A 257 17.17 7.95 -13.24
N ASN A 258 17.71 6.74 -13.29
CA ASN A 258 17.66 5.89 -14.49
C ASN A 258 16.34 5.12 -14.63
N ASP A 259 15.52 5.05 -13.56
CA ASP A 259 14.26 4.33 -13.53
C ASP A 259 13.32 4.96 -12.49
N GLY A 260 12.26 5.61 -12.99
CA GLY A 260 11.27 6.28 -12.18
C GLY A 260 10.38 5.34 -11.37
N HIS A 261 10.45 4.02 -11.55
CA HIS A 261 9.68 3.06 -10.77
C HIS A 261 9.93 3.15 -9.26
N SER A 262 11.12 3.60 -8.88
CA SER A 262 11.52 3.77 -7.48
C SER A 262 11.24 5.15 -6.88
N ILE A 263 10.59 6.07 -7.61
CA ILE A 263 10.39 7.47 -7.21
C ILE A 263 9.65 7.61 -5.86
N TRP A 264 8.70 6.72 -5.57
CA TRP A 264 8.00 6.71 -4.28
C TRP A 264 8.95 6.61 -3.10
N ARG A 265 9.97 5.73 -3.20
CA ARG A 265 10.97 5.53 -2.13
C ARG A 265 12.05 6.61 -2.18
N GLY A 266 12.50 6.97 -3.37
CA GLY A 266 13.71 7.76 -3.57
C GLY A 266 13.51 9.28 -3.59
N ASN A 267 12.30 9.77 -3.90
CA ASN A 267 12.06 11.21 -4.01
C ASN A 267 10.67 11.62 -3.53
N ARG A 268 10.51 11.73 -2.21
CA ARG A 268 9.25 12.18 -1.60
C ARG A 268 8.81 13.57 -2.08
N ASN A 269 9.72 14.47 -2.38
CA ASN A 269 9.38 15.81 -2.82
C ASN A 269 8.63 15.83 -4.16
N ALA A 270 8.80 14.80 -4.99
CA ALA A 270 8.11 14.70 -6.27
C ALA A 270 6.61 14.40 -6.14
N TRP A 271 6.15 13.83 -5.02
CA TRP A 271 4.77 13.36 -4.89
C TRP A 271 4.03 13.80 -3.61
N LYS A 272 4.74 14.32 -2.61
CA LYS A 272 4.13 14.63 -1.30
C LYS A 272 2.99 15.64 -1.39
N ASN A 273 3.07 16.62 -2.30
CA ASN A 273 2.05 17.65 -2.45
C ASN A 273 0.76 17.08 -3.04
N ASP A 274 0.86 16.16 -4.01
CA ASP A 274 -0.30 15.48 -4.59
C ASP A 274 -0.95 14.53 -3.57
N PHE A 275 -0.13 13.83 -2.78
CA PHE A 275 -0.59 13.03 -1.65
C PHE A 275 -1.36 13.87 -0.63
N GLU A 276 -0.78 14.98 -0.16
CA GLU A 276 -1.39 15.86 0.84
C GLU A 276 -2.68 16.51 0.33
N LYS A 277 -2.69 16.94 -0.93
CA LYS A 277 -3.89 17.46 -1.59
C LYS A 277 -5.00 16.39 -1.61
N PHE A 278 -4.68 15.18 -2.06
CA PHE A 278 -5.64 14.10 -2.17
C PHE A 278 -6.23 13.70 -0.80
N ILE A 279 -5.40 13.49 0.24
CA ILE A 279 -5.92 13.13 1.57
C ILE A 279 -6.81 14.23 2.16
N LYS A 280 -6.50 15.51 1.91
CA LYS A 280 -7.35 16.65 2.29
C LYS A 280 -8.69 16.62 1.57
N GLU A 281 -8.72 16.33 0.26
CA GLU A 281 -9.96 16.23 -0.55
C GLU A 281 -10.88 15.12 -0.05
N ILE A 282 -10.32 14.01 0.45
CA ILE A 282 -11.09 12.88 0.99
C ILE A 282 -11.33 12.96 2.51
N GLY A 283 -10.99 14.10 3.13
CA GLY A 283 -11.39 14.45 4.50
C GLY A 283 -10.37 14.13 5.61
N PHE A 284 -9.07 14.08 5.31
CA PHE A 284 -8.00 13.97 6.32
C PHE A 284 -7.35 15.30 6.63
#